data_585026c11ad88c62c216ca6457795f90
#
_entry.id   585026c11ad88c62c216ca6457795f90
#
_cell.length_a   1.000
_cell.length_b   1.000
_cell.length_c   1.000
_cell.angle_alpha   90.00
_cell.angle_beta   90.00
_cell.angle_gamma   90.00
#
_symmetry.space_group_name_H-M   'P 1'
#
loop_
_entity.id
_entity.type
_entity.pdbx_description
1 polymer ?
#
loop_
_entity_poly.entity_id
_entity_poly.type
_entity_poly.pdbx_seq_one_letter_code
_entity_poly.pdbx_strand_id
1 'polypeptide(L)'
;MWVNFPTYIIISANTSGLKAVQVNYAGQFNGYQIPNFKRISTCFKDNMIAYLIYCNLVNSVADQTIVRTEACDFLVKWCDAYNENTRDILNFFRHYIDNEPIDGNLRRFLHNIHWCLETLDNICSFVDNIGYYIDIRNDGERLYSLAEQILADRMFLTARFFDMSYSHTLSDKTVLSSGEQELLNLFSRLYHAVVTAPRKFDNLRIPSLLLLDEAEIGFHPEWQRQYVNQLCKFIRLLSVPAGHNFQIVLTSHSPIILSDIPKCCTNFLKEEQGYVVNNSEEQSETFAENIFNLYRRSFFMEDGLIGQFAYNKIEELRARIAQCNSCEEMNIIRTDINIIGDAFIKRYLQNKLDDATVRLSDEEQIAFYQAKINELRNHQNE
;
A
#
# COMPACT_ATOMS: atom_id res chain seq x y z
N MET A 1 -7.84 -16.47 -7.51
CA MET A 1 -6.59 -15.79 -7.92
C MET A 1 -5.82 -15.51 -6.64
N TRP A 2 -4.69 -16.13 -6.44
CA TRP A 2 -3.86 -15.89 -5.26
C TRP A 2 -3.33 -14.48 -5.39
N VAL A 3 -3.38 -13.70 -4.30
CA VAL A 3 -2.59 -12.46 -4.23
C VAL A 3 -1.15 -12.88 -4.48
N ASN A 4 -0.61 -12.51 -5.62
CA ASN A 4 0.80 -12.73 -5.90
C ASN A 4 1.57 -11.73 -5.06
N PHE A 5 1.98 -12.13 -3.86
CA PHE A 5 2.94 -11.34 -3.11
C PHE A 5 4.20 -11.18 -3.96
N PRO A 6 4.86 -10.02 -3.88
CA PRO A 6 6.11 -9.81 -4.58
C PRO A 6 7.11 -10.90 -4.20
N THR A 7 7.86 -11.35 -5.17
CA THR A 7 8.88 -12.39 -4.99
C THR A 7 10.17 -11.79 -4.43
N TYR A 8 10.45 -10.54 -4.81
CA TYR A 8 11.70 -9.86 -4.49
C TYR A 8 11.44 -8.55 -3.75
N ILE A 9 12.30 -8.28 -2.76
CA ILE A 9 12.54 -6.94 -2.24
C ILE A 9 13.74 -6.38 -2.97
N ILE A 10 13.62 -5.14 -3.45
CA ILE A 10 14.71 -4.41 -4.07
C ILE A 10 15.18 -3.35 -3.08
N ILE A 11 16.43 -3.44 -2.67
CA ILE A 11 17.08 -2.43 -1.83
C ILE A 11 17.90 -1.53 -2.75
N SER A 12 17.55 -0.25 -2.80
CA SER A 12 18.20 0.77 -3.62
C SER A 12 18.66 1.95 -2.77
N ALA A 13 19.61 2.74 -3.29
CA ALA A 13 20.05 3.96 -2.63
C ALA A 13 19.10 5.11 -2.95
N ASN A 14 18.66 5.84 -1.92
CA ASN A 14 17.88 7.07 -2.09
C ASN A 14 18.78 8.25 -2.49
N THR A 15 19.00 8.41 -3.78
CA THR A 15 19.88 9.47 -4.32
C THR A 15 19.39 10.90 -4.08
N SER A 16 18.08 11.10 -3.84
CA SER A 16 17.51 12.40 -3.48
C SER A 16 17.89 12.80 -2.06
N GLY A 17 17.94 11.84 -1.13
CA GLY A 17 18.41 12.05 0.23
C GLY A 17 19.88 12.47 0.30
N LEU A 18 20.73 11.92 -0.54
CA LEU A 18 22.16 12.28 -0.61
C LEU A 18 22.36 13.78 -0.92
N LYS A 19 21.63 14.31 -1.91
CA LYS A 19 21.69 15.72 -2.26
C LYS A 19 21.24 16.61 -1.11
N ALA A 20 20.19 16.22 -0.40
CA ALA A 20 19.70 16.96 0.77
C ALA A 20 20.72 16.96 1.92
N VAL A 21 21.38 15.83 2.18
CA VAL A 21 22.43 15.73 3.19
C VAL A 21 23.64 16.58 2.82
N GLN A 22 24.09 16.58 1.58
CA GLN A 22 25.20 17.40 1.10
C GLN A 22 24.93 18.89 1.28
N VAL A 23 23.71 19.36 1.03
CA VAL A 23 23.35 20.78 1.14
C VAL A 23 23.18 21.20 2.61
N ASN A 24 22.52 20.37 3.43
CA ASN A 24 22.15 20.76 4.79
C ASN A 24 23.31 20.64 5.78
N TYR A 25 24.28 19.79 5.56
CA TYR A 25 25.34 19.49 6.52
C TYR A 25 26.74 19.95 6.12
N ALA A 26 26.91 20.51 4.93
CA ALA A 26 28.20 21.11 4.52
C ALA A 26 28.76 22.12 5.53
N GLY A 27 27.87 22.84 6.26
CA GLY A 27 28.25 23.79 7.32
C GLY A 27 28.79 23.14 8.60
N GLN A 28 28.49 21.88 8.88
CA GLN A 28 28.96 21.19 10.09
C GLN A 28 30.43 20.77 10.01
N PHE A 29 30.97 20.72 8.82
CA PHE A 29 32.36 20.42 8.55
C PHE A 29 33.19 21.69 8.25
N ASN A 30 32.77 22.86 8.70
CA ASN A 30 33.46 24.12 8.48
C ASN A 30 34.96 24.00 8.88
N GLY A 31 35.83 24.25 7.92
CA GLY A 31 37.29 24.15 8.07
C GLY A 31 37.91 22.84 7.53
N TYR A 32 37.10 21.86 7.17
CA TYR A 32 37.56 20.63 6.51
C TYR A 32 37.02 20.60 5.09
N GLN A 33 37.91 20.35 4.11
CA GLN A 33 37.48 20.06 2.74
C GLN A 33 36.91 18.65 2.73
N ILE A 34 35.58 18.54 2.79
CA ILE A 34 34.94 17.26 2.53
C ILE A 34 35.09 16.96 1.05
N PRO A 35 35.64 15.79 0.69
CA PRO A 35 35.76 15.43 -0.69
C PRO A 35 34.38 15.43 -1.36
N ASN A 36 34.27 16.25 -2.41
CA ASN A 36 33.05 16.29 -3.18
C ASN A 36 32.95 14.97 -3.94
N PHE A 37 31.93 14.16 -3.65
CA PHE A 37 31.56 13.03 -4.47
C PHE A 37 31.13 13.51 -5.86
N LYS A 38 32.08 13.90 -6.70
CA LYS A 38 31.82 14.37 -8.07
C LYS A 38 31.59 13.22 -9.04
N ARG A 39 31.92 12.00 -8.68
CA ARG A 39 31.88 10.87 -9.58
C ARG A 39 30.89 9.84 -9.04
N ILE A 40 29.68 9.87 -9.56
CA ILE A 40 28.77 8.75 -9.46
C ILE A 40 29.39 7.64 -10.33
N SER A 41 29.76 6.52 -9.70
CA SER A 41 30.20 5.33 -10.43
C SER A 41 29.07 4.81 -11.31
N THR A 42 29.41 4.15 -12.42
CA THR A 42 28.44 3.38 -13.20
C THR A 42 28.01 2.10 -12.46
N CYS A 43 28.75 1.72 -11.41
CA CYS A 43 28.43 0.57 -10.56
C CYS A 43 27.48 1.00 -9.44
N PHE A 44 26.30 0.40 -9.41
CA PHE A 44 25.31 0.63 -8.35
C PHE A 44 25.87 0.34 -6.96
N LYS A 45 26.62 -0.74 -6.82
CA LYS A 45 27.21 -1.20 -5.55
C LYS A 45 28.15 -0.15 -4.95
N ASP A 46 29.01 0.45 -5.78
CA ASP A 46 29.92 1.50 -5.37
C ASP A 46 29.17 2.75 -4.91
N ASN A 47 28.14 3.14 -5.65
CA ASN A 47 27.31 4.28 -5.30
C ASN A 47 26.58 4.06 -3.98
N MET A 48 26.04 2.86 -3.76
CA MET A 48 25.34 2.50 -2.54
C MET A 48 26.27 2.52 -1.34
N ILE A 49 27.47 1.97 -1.45
CA ILE A 49 28.49 1.98 -0.40
C ILE A 49 28.88 3.42 -0.06
N ALA A 50 29.22 4.22 -1.09
CA ALA A 50 29.55 5.63 -0.93
C ALA A 50 28.45 6.39 -0.18
N TYR A 51 27.23 6.13 -0.56
CA TYR A 51 26.06 6.73 -0.01
C TYR A 51 25.82 6.38 1.46
N LEU A 52 25.88 5.10 1.80
CA LEU A 52 25.74 4.60 3.17
C LEU A 52 26.77 5.23 4.11
N ILE A 53 28.02 5.26 3.68
CA ILE A 53 29.12 5.81 4.47
C ILE A 53 28.90 7.28 4.68
N TYR A 54 28.74 8.04 3.59
CA TYR A 54 28.68 9.49 3.65
C TYR A 54 27.50 9.95 4.51
N CYS A 55 26.30 9.44 4.23
CA CYS A 55 25.10 9.89 4.93
C CYS A 55 25.10 9.51 6.41
N ASN A 56 25.50 8.28 6.74
CA ASN A 56 25.54 7.83 8.13
C ASN A 56 26.66 8.48 8.92
N LEU A 57 27.82 8.66 8.31
CA LEU A 57 28.94 9.32 8.98
C LEU A 57 28.65 10.79 9.27
N VAL A 58 28.06 11.50 8.32
CA VAL A 58 27.65 12.91 8.51
C VAL A 58 26.61 13.02 9.63
N ASN A 59 25.63 12.13 9.68
CA ASN A 59 24.66 12.14 10.78
C ASN A 59 25.30 11.81 12.14
N SER A 60 26.19 10.82 12.19
CA SER A 60 26.89 10.43 13.43
C SER A 60 27.79 11.53 13.96
N VAL A 61 28.37 12.35 13.07
CA VAL A 61 29.10 13.55 13.48
C VAL A 61 28.15 14.65 13.97
N ALA A 62 26.99 14.83 13.32
CA ALA A 62 25.97 15.78 13.75
C ALA A 62 25.43 15.45 15.14
N ASP A 63 25.20 14.19 15.42
CA ASP A 63 24.74 13.67 16.72
C ASP A 63 25.85 13.55 17.76
N GLN A 64 27.08 13.94 17.43
CA GLN A 64 28.26 13.87 18.29
C GLN A 64 28.63 12.43 18.75
N THR A 65 28.16 11.42 18.03
CA THR A 65 28.49 10.02 18.30
C THR A 65 29.86 9.61 17.76
N ILE A 66 30.34 10.29 16.71
CA ILE A 66 31.67 10.13 16.13
C ILE A 66 32.40 11.47 16.15
N VAL A 67 33.69 11.43 16.48
CA VAL A 67 34.54 12.62 16.52
C VAL A 67 34.75 13.15 15.10
N ARG A 68 34.49 14.44 14.92
CA ARG A 68 34.57 15.10 13.62
C ARG A 68 35.90 14.93 12.88
N THR A 69 37.02 15.07 13.61
CA THR A 69 38.36 14.94 13.04
C THR A 69 38.59 13.56 12.47
N GLU A 70 38.25 12.52 13.19
CA GLU A 70 38.39 11.12 12.76
C GLU A 70 37.49 10.81 11.54
N ALA A 71 36.25 11.32 11.56
CA ALA A 71 35.35 11.16 10.42
C ALA A 71 35.90 11.83 9.15
N CYS A 72 36.49 13.03 9.29
CA CYS A 72 37.11 13.74 8.17
C CYS A 72 38.34 13.02 7.65
N ASP A 73 39.23 12.54 8.54
CA ASP A 73 40.45 11.80 8.16
C ASP A 73 40.07 10.48 7.43
N PHE A 74 39.05 9.81 7.91
CA PHE A 74 38.52 8.62 7.22
C PHE A 74 38.00 8.97 5.82
N LEU A 75 37.16 10.01 5.70
CA LEU A 75 36.59 10.41 4.40
C LEU A 75 37.65 10.80 3.39
N VAL A 76 38.71 11.51 3.81
CA VAL A 76 39.83 11.88 2.93
C VAL A 76 40.54 10.62 2.43
N LYS A 77 40.98 9.74 3.34
CA LYS A 77 41.68 8.50 2.96
C LYS A 77 40.84 7.60 2.08
N TRP A 78 39.53 7.52 2.35
CA TRP A 78 38.61 6.73 1.54
C TRP A 78 38.43 7.32 0.14
N CYS A 79 38.27 8.65 0.02
CA CYS A 79 38.16 9.29 -1.29
C CYS A 79 39.44 9.21 -2.11
N ASP A 80 40.60 9.28 -1.49
CA ASP A 80 41.89 9.10 -2.15
C ASP A 80 42.01 7.67 -2.68
N ALA A 81 41.70 6.66 -1.86
CA ALA A 81 41.69 5.26 -2.25
C ALA A 81 40.68 4.97 -3.40
N TYR A 82 39.50 5.62 -3.38
CA TYR A 82 38.49 5.49 -4.42
C TYR A 82 38.95 6.11 -5.74
N ASN A 83 39.63 7.24 -5.69
CA ASN A 83 40.18 7.92 -6.87
C ASN A 83 41.34 7.15 -7.51
N GLU A 84 42.08 6.37 -6.75
CA GLU A 84 43.16 5.50 -7.20
C GLU A 84 42.72 4.19 -7.85
N ASN A 85 41.43 4.02 -8.15
CA ASN A 85 40.88 2.81 -8.78
C ASN A 85 40.95 1.53 -7.93
N THR A 86 40.98 1.63 -6.63
CA THR A 86 40.88 0.45 -5.74
C THR A 86 39.46 -0.11 -5.89
N ARG A 87 39.32 -1.15 -6.70
CA ARG A 87 38.05 -1.79 -7.03
C ARG A 87 37.39 -2.55 -5.87
N ASP A 88 38.08 -2.69 -4.75
CA ASP A 88 37.60 -3.47 -3.63
C ASP A 88 37.46 -2.59 -2.39
N ILE A 89 36.32 -1.91 -2.32
CA ILE A 89 35.96 -1.01 -1.21
C ILE A 89 35.84 -1.77 0.11
N LEU A 90 35.37 -3.01 0.08
CA LEU A 90 35.24 -3.83 1.30
C LEU A 90 36.62 -4.19 1.87
N ASN A 91 37.60 -4.47 1.03
CA ASN A 91 38.99 -4.69 1.48
C ASN A 91 39.63 -3.40 2.02
N PHE A 92 39.31 -2.23 1.46
CA PHE A 92 39.72 -0.97 2.03
C PHE A 92 39.19 -0.78 3.46
N PHE A 93 37.91 -1.05 3.69
CA PHE A 93 37.33 -0.98 5.04
C PHE A 93 38.02 -1.91 6.01
N ARG A 94 38.19 -3.17 5.64
CA ARG A 94 38.85 -4.16 6.49
C ARG A 94 40.28 -3.73 6.84
N HIS A 95 41.04 -3.29 5.84
CA HIS A 95 42.38 -2.79 6.04
C HIS A 95 42.44 -1.55 6.94
N TYR A 96 41.49 -0.61 6.74
CA TYR A 96 41.40 0.60 7.56
C TYR A 96 41.05 0.28 9.02
N ILE A 97 40.09 -0.59 9.25
CA ILE A 97 39.64 -1.00 10.59
C ILE A 97 40.80 -1.69 11.35
N ASP A 98 41.58 -2.50 10.66
CA ASP A 98 42.61 -3.33 11.28
C ASP A 98 43.91 -2.53 11.57
N ASN A 99 44.24 -1.56 10.75
CA ASN A 99 45.55 -0.90 10.79
C ASN A 99 45.56 0.54 11.30
N GLU A 100 44.41 1.22 11.34
CA GLU A 100 44.39 2.61 11.78
C GLU A 100 44.00 2.74 13.25
N PRO A 101 44.62 3.67 13.99
CA PRO A 101 44.27 3.99 15.38
C PRO A 101 43.02 4.86 15.43
N ILE A 102 41.86 4.24 15.28
CA ILE A 102 40.55 4.92 15.28
C ILE A 102 39.80 4.72 16.60
N ASP A 103 38.96 5.72 16.96
CA ASP A 103 38.09 5.64 18.12
C ASP A 103 37.11 4.47 18.02
N GLY A 104 36.71 3.96 19.19
CA GLY A 104 35.80 2.81 19.29
C GLY A 104 34.46 3.01 18.55
N ASN A 105 33.94 4.25 18.51
CA ASN A 105 32.71 4.55 17.84
C ASN A 105 32.83 4.54 16.31
N LEU A 106 33.89 5.12 15.76
CA LEU A 106 34.16 5.06 14.32
C LEU A 106 34.46 3.63 13.89
N ARG A 107 35.22 2.90 14.67
CA ARG A 107 35.51 1.47 14.42
C ARG A 107 34.23 0.64 14.38
N ARG A 108 33.36 0.81 15.36
CA ARG A 108 32.05 0.14 15.43
C ARG A 108 31.17 0.49 14.21
N PHE A 109 31.13 1.75 13.85
CA PHE A 109 30.40 2.23 12.68
C PHE A 109 30.87 1.54 11.38
N LEU A 110 32.18 1.49 11.14
CA LEU A 110 32.75 0.87 9.95
C LEU A 110 32.52 -0.66 9.93
N HIS A 111 32.64 -1.31 11.08
CA HIS A 111 32.32 -2.74 11.20
C HIS A 111 30.86 -3.02 10.85
N ASN A 112 29.94 -2.20 11.33
CA ASN A 112 28.52 -2.37 11.06
C ASN A 112 28.18 -2.17 9.57
N ILE A 113 28.80 -1.18 8.92
CA ILE A 113 28.65 -0.99 7.48
C ILE A 113 29.22 -2.18 6.69
N HIS A 114 30.42 -2.62 7.04
CA HIS A 114 31.03 -3.78 6.40
C HIS A 114 30.14 -5.01 6.53
N TRP A 115 29.67 -5.30 7.74
CA TRP A 115 28.77 -6.42 8.01
C TRP A 115 27.44 -6.31 7.23
N CYS A 116 26.86 -5.12 7.16
CA CYS A 116 25.62 -4.87 6.40
C CYS A 116 25.81 -5.19 4.91
N LEU A 117 26.88 -4.68 4.31
CA LEU A 117 27.20 -4.90 2.91
C LEU A 117 27.51 -6.36 2.59
N GLU A 118 28.28 -7.00 3.44
CA GLU A 118 28.61 -8.42 3.31
C GLU A 118 27.35 -9.30 3.44
N THR A 119 26.45 -8.95 4.37
CA THR A 119 25.17 -9.64 4.52
C THR A 119 24.28 -9.44 3.30
N LEU A 120 24.16 -8.22 2.78
CA LEU A 120 23.40 -7.95 1.56
C LEU A 120 23.95 -8.73 0.36
N ASP A 121 25.28 -8.79 0.21
CA ASP A 121 25.93 -9.58 -0.84
C ASP A 121 25.62 -11.08 -0.73
N ASN A 122 25.54 -11.60 0.50
CA ASN A 122 25.30 -13.02 0.74
C ASN A 122 23.83 -13.43 0.57
N ILE A 123 22.88 -12.50 0.75
CA ILE A 123 21.44 -12.77 0.64
C ILE A 123 20.86 -12.33 -0.69
N CYS A 124 21.58 -11.55 -1.48
CA CYS A 124 21.04 -11.07 -2.76
C CYS A 124 21.05 -12.18 -3.80
N SER A 125 19.92 -12.32 -4.50
CA SER A 125 19.79 -13.22 -5.63
C SER A 125 20.34 -12.62 -6.92
N PHE A 126 20.31 -11.30 -7.02
CA PHE A 126 20.72 -10.54 -8.20
C PHE A 126 21.01 -9.09 -7.86
N VAL A 127 21.99 -8.48 -8.54
CA VAL A 127 22.31 -7.04 -8.44
C VAL A 127 22.35 -6.44 -9.84
N ASP A 128 21.66 -5.34 -10.03
CA ASP A 128 21.73 -4.54 -11.25
C ASP A 128 22.10 -3.07 -10.96
N ASN A 129 21.88 -2.19 -11.93
CA ASN A 129 22.11 -0.75 -11.77
C ASN A 129 21.09 -0.03 -10.86
N ILE A 130 20.08 -0.75 -10.35
CA ILE A 130 18.98 -0.22 -9.57
C ILE A 130 19.14 -0.58 -8.10
N GLY A 131 19.48 -1.85 -7.81
CA GLY A 131 19.53 -2.33 -6.44
C GLY A 131 19.90 -3.78 -6.26
N TYR A 132 19.84 -4.18 -5.00
CA TYR A 132 19.95 -5.58 -4.58
C TYR A 132 18.55 -6.21 -4.61
N TYR A 133 18.40 -7.30 -5.36
CA TYR A 133 17.18 -8.10 -5.42
C TYR A 133 17.29 -9.28 -4.46
N ILE A 134 16.44 -9.33 -3.47
CA ILE A 134 16.43 -10.36 -2.44
C ILE A 134 15.14 -11.18 -2.60
N ASP A 135 15.26 -12.49 -2.79
CA ASP A 135 14.11 -13.39 -2.84
C ASP A 135 13.53 -13.58 -1.43
N ILE A 136 12.36 -13.04 -1.19
CA ILE A 136 11.71 -13.05 0.13
C ILE A 136 11.42 -14.48 0.60
N ARG A 137 11.16 -15.40 -0.32
CA ARG A 137 10.81 -16.80 0.01
C ARG A 137 12.01 -17.59 0.53
N ASN A 138 13.21 -17.26 0.03
CA ASN A 138 14.43 -17.99 0.36
C ASN A 138 15.24 -17.30 1.47
N ASP A 139 15.30 -15.95 1.43
CA ASP A 139 16.18 -15.16 2.27
C ASP A 139 15.45 -14.13 3.14
N GLY A 140 14.12 -14.22 3.22
CA GLY A 140 13.28 -13.27 3.99
C GLY A 140 13.65 -13.20 5.48
N GLU A 141 13.96 -14.33 6.11
CA GLU A 141 14.38 -14.36 7.52
C GLU A 141 15.74 -13.68 7.74
N ARG A 142 16.68 -13.86 6.81
CA ARG A 142 17.99 -13.20 6.87
C ARG A 142 17.87 -11.71 6.66
N LEU A 143 17.03 -11.29 5.70
CA LEU A 143 16.72 -9.87 5.48
C LEU A 143 16.05 -9.24 6.70
N TYR A 144 15.14 -9.96 7.34
CA TYR A 144 14.50 -9.52 8.57
C TYR A 144 15.53 -9.34 9.69
N SER A 145 16.41 -10.31 9.91
CA SER A 145 17.49 -10.24 10.89
C SER A 145 18.44 -9.06 10.63
N LEU A 146 18.78 -8.80 9.36
CA LEU A 146 19.56 -7.64 8.96
C LEU A 146 18.82 -6.33 9.32
N ALA A 147 17.53 -6.23 9.01
CA ALA A 147 16.73 -5.06 9.31
C ALA A 147 16.61 -4.81 10.83
N GLU A 148 16.41 -5.86 11.63
CA GLU A 148 16.38 -5.74 13.09
C GLU A 148 17.70 -5.22 13.65
N GLN A 149 18.84 -5.71 13.18
CA GLN A 149 20.14 -5.26 13.63
C GLN A 149 20.42 -3.82 13.23
N ILE A 150 20.05 -3.43 11.99
CA ILE A 150 20.13 -2.04 11.52
C ILE A 150 19.29 -1.11 12.40
N LEU A 151 18.07 -1.52 12.76
CA LEU A 151 17.16 -0.72 13.60
C LEU A 151 17.61 -0.67 15.08
N ALA A 152 18.22 -1.73 15.57
CA ALA A 152 18.71 -1.79 16.96
C ALA A 152 19.94 -0.91 17.19
N ASP A 153 20.78 -0.72 16.18
CA ASP A 153 21.95 0.15 16.26
C ASP A 153 21.58 1.58 15.84
N ARG A 154 21.48 2.47 16.83
CA ARG A 154 21.18 3.89 16.61
C ARG A 154 22.15 4.62 15.68
N MET A 155 23.33 4.07 15.46
CA MET A 155 24.31 4.60 14.50
C MET A 155 23.84 4.38 13.05
N PHE A 156 22.93 3.45 12.82
CA PHE A 156 22.28 3.26 11.53
C PHE A 156 20.92 3.97 11.48
N LEU A 157 20.91 5.25 11.30
CA LEU A 157 19.68 5.99 10.91
C LEU A 157 19.24 5.68 9.46
N THR A 158 19.58 4.50 9.00
CA THR A 158 19.56 4.04 7.60
C THR A 158 18.19 3.88 7.00
N ALA A 159 17.12 3.84 7.79
CA ALA A 159 15.76 3.79 7.26
C ALA A 159 15.41 4.97 6.32
N ARG A 160 16.19 6.06 6.38
CA ARG A 160 16.03 7.21 5.47
C ARG A 160 16.87 7.12 4.20
N PHE A 161 17.78 6.17 4.13
CA PHE A 161 18.80 6.12 3.07
C PHE A 161 18.62 4.92 2.13
N PHE A 162 17.81 3.95 2.52
CA PHE A 162 17.40 2.87 1.64
C PHE A 162 15.98 3.12 1.15
N ASP A 163 15.81 3.07 -0.15
CA ASP A 163 14.51 2.89 -0.74
C ASP A 163 14.28 1.37 -0.87
N MET A 164 13.20 0.90 -0.29
CA MET A 164 12.74 -0.46 -0.51
C MET A 164 11.58 -0.43 -1.48
N SER A 165 11.70 -1.21 -2.53
CA SER A 165 10.63 -1.47 -3.47
C SER A 165 10.43 -2.97 -3.63
N TYR A 166 9.34 -3.35 -4.26
CA TYR A 166 8.96 -4.75 -4.41
C TYR A 166 8.83 -5.09 -5.88
N SER A 167 9.16 -6.32 -6.26
CA SER A 167 8.99 -6.80 -7.62
C SER A 167 8.56 -8.26 -7.66
N HIS A 168 7.80 -8.61 -8.70
CA HIS A 168 7.41 -9.99 -8.97
C HIS A 168 8.46 -10.75 -9.77
N THR A 169 9.29 -10.04 -10.52
CA THR A 169 10.31 -10.61 -11.41
C THR A 169 11.63 -9.87 -11.27
N LEU A 170 12.74 -10.49 -11.71
CA LEU A 170 14.07 -9.85 -11.71
C LEU A 170 14.22 -8.70 -12.73
N SER A 171 13.29 -8.58 -13.66
CA SER A 171 13.38 -7.60 -14.77
C SER A 171 12.33 -6.51 -14.72
N ASP A 172 11.36 -6.61 -13.83
CA ASP A 172 10.21 -5.73 -13.82
C ASP A 172 10.20 -4.83 -12.60
N LYS A 173 10.18 -3.52 -12.85
CA LYS A 173 10.06 -2.48 -11.81
C LYS A 173 8.60 -2.30 -11.40
N THR A 174 7.86 -3.36 -11.21
CA THR A 174 6.48 -3.23 -10.76
C THR A 174 6.45 -2.67 -9.35
N VAL A 175 6.09 -1.41 -9.27
CA VAL A 175 5.70 -0.80 -8.00
C VAL A 175 4.43 -1.50 -7.55
N LEU A 176 4.38 -1.90 -6.27
CA LEU A 176 3.14 -2.41 -5.68
C LEU A 176 2.01 -1.40 -5.92
N SER A 177 0.84 -1.89 -6.25
CA SER A 177 -0.36 -1.05 -6.21
C SER A 177 -0.57 -0.49 -4.80
N SER A 178 -1.26 0.64 -4.69
CA SER A 178 -1.53 1.26 -3.38
C SER A 178 -2.19 0.28 -2.41
N GLY A 179 -3.12 -0.55 -2.88
CA GLY A 179 -3.75 -1.56 -2.05
C GLY A 179 -2.79 -2.66 -1.59
N GLU A 180 -1.86 -3.11 -2.42
CA GLU A 180 -0.81 -4.06 -2.04
C GLU A 180 0.10 -3.48 -0.98
N GLN A 181 0.47 -2.24 -1.14
CA GLN A 181 1.31 -1.54 -0.17
C GLN A 181 0.60 -1.38 1.18
N GLU A 182 -0.68 -1.02 1.17
CA GLU A 182 -1.47 -0.89 2.41
C GLU A 182 -1.63 -2.23 3.13
N LEU A 183 -1.90 -3.32 2.41
CA LEU A 183 -2.00 -4.64 3.00
C LEU A 183 -0.67 -5.09 3.62
N LEU A 184 0.43 -4.87 2.92
CA LEU A 184 1.77 -5.19 3.43
C LEU A 184 2.13 -4.34 4.65
N ASN A 185 1.82 -3.04 4.62
CA ASN A 185 2.01 -2.13 5.74
C ASN A 185 1.23 -2.58 6.97
N LEU A 186 -0.04 -2.98 6.79
CA LEU A 186 -0.86 -3.48 7.88
C LEU A 186 -0.22 -4.70 8.56
N PHE A 187 0.11 -5.74 7.79
CA PHE A 187 0.69 -6.96 8.35
C PHE A 187 2.08 -6.74 8.95
N SER A 188 2.89 -5.88 8.33
CA SER A 188 4.21 -5.50 8.86
C SER A 188 4.11 -4.78 10.21
N ARG A 189 3.17 -3.84 10.34
CA ARG A 189 2.92 -3.13 11.61
C ARG A 189 2.40 -4.07 12.69
N LEU A 190 1.48 -4.98 12.34
CA LEU A 190 0.98 -6.00 13.29
C LEU A 190 2.10 -6.93 13.75
N TYR A 191 2.93 -7.40 12.82
CA TYR A 191 4.09 -8.22 13.15
C TYR A 191 5.03 -7.49 14.10
N HIS A 192 5.42 -6.28 13.76
CA HIS A 192 6.29 -5.45 14.57
C HIS A 192 5.70 -5.21 15.97
N ALA A 193 4.43 -4.83 16.06
CA ALA A 193 3.77 -4.58 17.33
C ALA A 193 3.71 -5.83 18.23
N VAL A 194 3.53 -7.01 17.65
CA VAL A 194 3.40 -8.25 18.42
C VAL A 194 4.76 -8.86 18.80
N VAL A 195 5.73 -8.80 17.88
CA VAL A 195 7.03 -9.48 18.07
C VAL A 195 8.03 -8.58 18.79
N THR A 196 8.06 -7.27 18.48
CA THR A 196 9.07 -6.34 18.99
C THR A 196 8.63 -5.51 20.19
N ALA A 197 7.32 -5.45 20.50
CA ALA A 197 6.84 -4.71 21.66
C ALA A 197 7.42 -5.31 22.95
N PRO A 198 8.02 -4.50 23.83
CA PRO A 198 8.55 -4.98 25.09
C PRO A 198 7.42 -5.56 25.92
N ARG A 199 7.48 -6.86 26.16
CA ARG A 199 6.47 -7.61 26.92
C ARG A 199 6.64 -7.33 28.40
N LYS A 200 6.03 -6.27 28.89
CA LYS A 200 6.04 -5.93 30.32
C LYS A 200 5.31 -6.96 31.20
N PHE A 201 4.55 -7.88 30.60
CA PHE A 201 3.65 -8.81 31.31
C PHE A 201 3.79 -10.26 30.84
N ASP A 202 4.98 -10.70 30.50
CA ASP A 202 5.25 -12.07 29.98
C ASP A 202 4.75 -13.21 30.91
N ASN A 203 4.55 -12.92 32.19
CA ASN A 203 4.08 -13.90 33.17
C ASN A 203 2.55 -13.98 33.30
N LEU A 204 1.82 -13.08 32.65
CA LEU A 204 0.36 -13.04 32.68
C LEU A 204 -0.16 -13.53 31.32
N ARG A 205 -0.91 -14.63 31.32
CA ARG A 205 -1.62 -15.14 30.13
C ARG A 205 -2.80 -14.24 29.76
N ILE A 206 -2.55 -12.94 29.59
CA ILE A 206 -3.57 -11.96 29.23
C ILE A 206 -3.65 -11.91 27.70
N PRO A 207 -4.84 -12.05 27.09
CA PRO A 207 -5.00 -11.88 25.65
C PRO A 207 -4.57 -10.48 25.21
N SER A 208 -3.88 -10.40 24.07
CA SER A 208 -3.57 -9.12 23.45
C SER A 208 -4.81 -8.61 22.69
N LEU A 209 -5.18 -7.35 22.91
CA LEU A 209 -6.25 -6.68 22.18
C LEU A 209 -5.69 -5.97 20.95
N LEU A 210 -6.17 -6.35 19.77
CA LEU A 210 -5.87 -5.67 18.51
C LEU A 210 -7.07 -4.81 18.10
N LEU A 211 -6.84 -3.50 17.99
CA LEU A 211 -7.83 -2.55 17.51
C LEU A 211 -7.48 -2.18 16.07
N LEU A 212 -8.32 -2.54 15.12
CA LEU A 212 -8.16 -2.30 13.70
C LEU A 212 -9.28 -1.37 13.23
N ASP A 213 -8.94 -0.09 13.09
CA ASP A 213 -9.90 0.94 12.72
C ASP A 213 -9.85 1.14 11.20
N GLU A 214 -10.93 0.75 10.52
CA GLU A 214 -11.11 0.85 9.06
C GLU A 214 -9.86 0.40 8.27
N ALA A 215 -9.23 -0.69 8.71
CA ALA A 215 -7.93 -1.12 8.19
C ALA A 215 -7.97 -1.60 6.73
N GLU A 216 -9.16 -1.76 6.16
CA GLU A 216 -9.41 -2.13 4.76
C GLU A 216 -9.57 -0.92 3.83
N ILE A 217 -9.49 0.31 4.33
CA ILE A 217 -9.55 1.51 3.48
C ILE A 217 -8.44 1.45 2.43
N GLY A 218 -8.83 1.66 1.18
CA GLY A 218 -7.92 1.58 0.03
C GLY A 218 -7.75 0.18 -0.57
N PHE A 219 -8.30 -0.87 0.05
CA PHE A 219 -8.27 -2.20 -0.54
C PHE A 219 -9.26 -2.32 -1.71
N HIS A 220 -8.77 -2.88 -2.81
CA HIS A 220 -9.65 -3.32 -3.90
C HIS A 220 -10.68 -4.33 -3.35
N PRO A 221 -11.96 -4.36 -3.85
CA PRO A 221 -13.00 -5.26 -3.34
C PRO A 221 -12.58 -6.73 -3.24
N GLU A 222 -11.76 -7.24 -4.16
CA GLU A 222 -11.22 -8.61 -4.09
C GLU A 222 -10.28 -8.81 -2.89
N TRP A 223 -9.58 -7.78 -2.46
CA TRP A 223 -8.71 -7.82 -1.29
C TRP A 223 -9.51 -7.72 0.00
N GLN A 224 -10.57 -6.91 0.01
CA GLN A 224 -11.51 -6.88 1.12
C GLN A 224 -12.14 -8.26 1.34
N ARG A 225 -12.49 -8.96 0.23
CA ARG A 225 -13.03 -10.32 0.27
C ARG A 225 -12.08 -11.34 0.90
N GLN A 226 -10.78 -11.14 0.78
CA GLN A 226 -9.77 -12.04 1.34
C GLN A 226 -9.27 -11.60 2.72
N TYR A 227 -9.56 -10.38 3.13
CA TYR A 227 -8.93 -9.72 4.26
C TYR A 227 -9.10 -10.48 5.57
N VAL A 228 -10.33 -10.81 5.97
CA VAL A 228 -10.60 -11.51 7.23
C VAL A 228 -9.92 -12.88 7.27
N ASN A 229 -9.98 -13.62 6.16
CA ASN A 229 -9.31 -14.93 6.05
C ASN A 229 -7.78 -14.81 6.19
N GLN A 230 -7.16 -13.82 5.55
CA GLN A 230 -5.71 -13.59 5.66
C GLN A 230 -5.33 -13.10 7.06
N LEU A 231 -6.12 -12.21 7.65
CA LEU A 231 -5.91 -11.76 9.02
C LEU A 231 -5.95 -12.93 10.01
N CYS A 232 -6.94 -13.79 9.91
CA CYS A 232 -7.05 -14.99 10.76
C CYS A 232 -5.85 -15.93 10.62
N LYS A 233 -5.37 -16.15 9.39
CA LYS A 233 -4.17 -16.96 9.14
C LYS A 233 -2.93 -16.31 9.75
N PHE A 234 -2.76 -15.01 9.56
CA PHE A 234 -1.63 -14.27 10.09
C PHE A 234 -1.60 -14.28 11.62
N ILE A 235 -2.73 -14.02 12.26
CA ILE A 235 -2.85 -14.08 13.73
C ILE A 235 -2.52 -15.48 14.28
N ARG A 236 -2.93 -16.55 13.59
CA ARG A 236 -2.55 -17.91 13.98
C ARG A 236 -1.03 -18.12 13.90
N LEU A 237 -0.37 -17.60 12.86
CA LEU A 237 1.10 -17.67 12.75
C LEU A 237 1.78 -16.92 13.90
N LEU A 238 1.26 -15.80 14.34
CA LEU A 238 1.79 -15.04 15.46
C LEU A 238 1.50 -15.70 16.83
N SER A 239 0.35 -16.35 16.97
CA SER A 239 -0.10 -16.95 18.24
C SER A 239 0.73 -18.17 18.63
N VAL A 240 1.12 -19.02 17.68
CA VAL A 240 1.85 -20.26 17.94
C VAL A 240 3.22 -20.04 18.58
N PRO A 241 4.12 -19.19 18.02
CA PRO A 241 5.42 -18.93 18.63
C PRO A 241 5.33 -18.16 19.95
N ALA A 242 4.32 -17.32 20.08
CA ALA A 242 4.20 -16.38 21.19
C ALA A 242 3.45 -16.97 22.40
N GLY A 243 2.69 -18.06 22.22
CA GLY A 243 1.83 -18.63 23.27
C GLY A 243 0.73 -17.67 23.73
N HIS A 244 0.35 -16.68 22.90
CA HIS A 244 -0.61 -15.64 23.23
C HIS A 244 -1.94 -15.84 22.48
N ASN A 245 -3.02 -15.49 23.16
CA ASN A 245 -4.33 -15.32 22.54
C ASN A 245 -4.52 -13.87 22.12
N PHE A 246 -5.24 -13.67 21.03
CA PHE A 246 -5.60 -12.34 20.53
C PHE A 246 -7.11 -12.16 20.55
N GLN A 247 -7.55 -11.01 21.01
CA GLN A 247 -8.90 -10.51 20.78
C GLN A 247 -8.81 -9.39 19.73
N ILE A 248 -9.60 -9.50 18.66
CA ILE A 248 -9.59 -8.52 17.57
C ILE A 248 -10.91 -7.76 17.64
N VAL A 249 -10.81 -6.44 17.65
CA VAL A 249 -11.92 -5.52 17.41
C VAL A 249 -11.61 -4.76 16.15
N LEU A 250 -12.49 -4.87 15.16
CA LEU A 250 -12.32 -4.18 13.90
C LEU A 250 -13.55 -3.29 13.63
N THR A 251 -13.34 -2.09 13.14
CA THR A 251 -14.38 -1.22 12.59
C THR A 251 -14.32 -1.30 11.07
N SER A 252 -15.46 -1.20 10.41
CA SER A 252 -15.53 -1.29 8.96
C SER A 252 -16.81 -0.66 8.40
N HIS A 253 -16.68 -0.04 7.23
CA HIS A 253 -17.78 0.40 6.38
C HIS A 253 -17.98 -0.51 5.14
N SER A 254 -17.36 -1.70 5.14
CA SER A 254 -17.44 -2.65 4.03
C SER A 254 -18.42 -3.80 4.30
N PRO A 255 -19.49 -3.95 3.50
CA PRO A 255 -20.37 -5.10 3.58
C PRO A 255 -19.68 -6.40 3.20
N ILE A 256 -18.59 -6.33 2.42
CA ILE A 256 -17.80 -7.50 2.05
C ILE A 256 -17.16 -8.10 3.30
N ILE A 257 -16.59 -7.26 4.15
CA ILE A 257 -15.99 -7.69 5.43
C ILE A 257 -17.06 -8.20 6.38
N LEU A 258 -18.21 -7.50 6.46
CA LEU A 258 -19.32 -7.90 7.30
C LEU A 258 -19.85 -9.29 6.92
N SER A 259 -19.81 -9.67 5.65
CA SER A 259 -20.25 -10.98 5.19
C SER A 259 -19.40 -12.14 5.73
N ASP A 260 -18.20 -11.87 6.21
CA ASP A 260 -17.31 -12.86 6.85
C ASP A 260 -17.48 -12.94 8.37
N ILE A 261 -18.30 -12.06 8.98
CA ILE A 261 -18.45 -11.94 10.43
C ILE A 261 -19.89 -12.30 10.85
N PRO A 262 -20.10 -13.26 11.78
CA PRO A 262 -21.42 -13.58 12.30
C PRO A 262 -22.05 -12.40 13.06
N LYS A 263 -23.37 -12.27 13.00
CA LYS A 263 -24.13 -11.24 13.73
C LYS A 263 -23.76 -11.18 15.23
N CYS A 264 -23.62 -12.32 15.87
CA CYS A 264 -23.30 -12.39 17.30
C CYS A 264 -21.92 -11.81 17.67
N CYS A 265 -21.05 -11.58 16.64
CA CYS A 265 -19.76 -10.95 16.80
C CYS A 265 -19.74 -9.50 16.26
N THR A 266 -20.90 -8.92 15.93
CA THR A 266 -21.02 -7.62 15.30
C THR A 266 -21.89 -6.67 16.13
N ASN A 267 -21.44 -5.43 16.29
CA ASN A 267 -22.22 -4.34 16.83
C ASN A 267 -22.58 -3.37 15.71
N PHE A 268 -23.86 -3.13 15.50
CA PHE A 268 -24.34 -2.18 14.50
C PHE A 268 -24.66 -0.84 15.17
N LEU A 269 -23.94 0.19 14.74
CA LEU A 269 -24.06 1.52 15.29
C LEU A 269 -24.83 2.39 14.28
N LYS A 270 -25.93 2.97 14.72
CA LYS A 270 -26.77 3.89 13.93
C LYS A 270 -26.86 5.22 14.66
N GLU A 271 -26.81 6.31 13.91
CA GLU A 271 -27.11 7.64 14.45
C GLU A 271 -28.63 7.89 14.44
N GLU A 272 -29.18 8.19 15.60
CA GLU A 272 -30.58 8.56 15.77
C GLU A 272 -30.67 9.82 16.62
N GLN A 273 -31.26 10.88 16.07
CA GLN A 273 -31.44 12.17 16.76
C GLN A 273 -30.17 12.77 17.37
N GLY A 274 -29.01 12.57 16.72
CA GLY A 274 -27.72 13.07 17.19
C GLY A 274 -27.03 12.17 18.23
N TYR A 275 -27.54 10.98 18.48
CA TYR A 275 -26.95 9.97 19.37
C TYR A 275 -26.64 8.69 18.60
N VAL A 276 -25.54 8.03 18.99
CA VAL A 276 -25.20 6.72 18.44
C VAL A 276 -25.89 5.63 19.28
N VAL A 277 -26.72 4.84 18.63
CA VAL A 277 -27.44 3.72 19.24
C VAL A 277 -26.98 2.39 18.66
N ASN A 278 -27.03 1.32 19.48
CA ASN A 278 -26.77 -0.04 19.02
C ASN A 278 -28.06 -0.63 18.44
N ASN A 279 -28.06 -0.90 17.15
CA ASN A 279 -29.19 -1.48 16.40
C ASN A 279 -29.00 -2.98 16.11
N SER A 280 -28.18 -3.69 16.88
CA SER A 280 -27.82 -5.09 16.60
C SER A 280 -29.02 -6.06 16.74
N GLU A 281 -30.00 -5.76 17.59
CA GLU A 281 -31.18 -6.63 17.80
C GLU A 281 -32.07 -6.71 16.57
N GLU A 282 -32.22 -5.59 15.85
CA GLU A 282 -33.06 -5.49 14.65
C GLU A 282 -32.42 -6.08 13.40
N GLN A 283 -31.13 -6.37 13.43
CA GLN A 283 -30.41 -6.91 12.28
C GLN A 283 -30.66 -8.42 12.11
N SER A 284 -30.63 -8.86 10.86
CA SER A 284 -30.62 -10.28 10.48
C SER A 284 -29.18 -10.85 10.50
N GLU A 285 -29.06 -12.16 10.29
CA GLU A 285 -27.76 -12.81 10.16
C GLU A 285 -26.93 -12.19 9.04
N THR A 286 -25.60 -12.12 9.27
CA THR A 286 -24.66 -11.45 8.38
C THR A 286 -23.70 -12.41 7.69
N PHE A 287 -23.38 -13.53 8.34
CA PHE A 287 -22.41 -14.49 7.82
C PHE A 287 -22.89 -15.12 6.50
N ALA A 288 -22.07 -15.00 5.45
CA ALA A 288 -22.37 -15.45 4.10
C ALA A 288 -23.62 -14.80 3.45
N GLU A 289 -24.09 -13.67 3.98
CA GLU A 289 -25.21 -12.95 3.40
C GLU A 289 -24.77 -12.19 2.13
N ASN A 290 -25.74 -11.98 1.24
CA ASN A 290 -25.51 -11.23 0.02
C ASN A 290 -25.15 -9.76 0.30
N ILE A 291 -24.12 -9.26 -0.36
CA ILE A 291 -23.60 -7.90 -0.15
C ILE A 291 -24.68 -6.83 -0.35
N PHE A 292 -25.57 -6.98 -1.32
CA PHE A 292 -26.68 -6.04 -1.56
C PHE A 292 -27.67 -5.98 -0.40
N ASN A 293 -27.94 -7.13 0.21
CA ASN A 293 -28.82 -7.18 1.39
C ASN A 293 -28.15 -6.53 2.60
N LEU A 294 -26.83 -6.73 2.76
CA LEU A 294 -26.06 -6.07 3.80
C LEU A 294 -26.02 -4.55 3.63
N TYR A 295 -25.79 -4.04 2.41
CA TYR A 295 -25.88 -2.60 2.14
C TYR A 295 -27.23 -2.03 2.54
N ARG A 296 -28.30 -2.67 2.13
CA ARG A 296 -29.65 -2.17 2.37
C ARG A 296 -30.04 -2.20 3.85
N ARG A 297 -29.70 -3.27 4.56
CA ARG A 297 -30.18 -3.50 5.95
C ARG A 297 -29.19 -3.01 6.98
N SER A 298 -27.93 -3.39 6.83
CA SER A 298 -26.90 -3.22 7.88
C SER A 298 -26.13 -1.92 7.76
N PHE A 299 -26.10 -1.33 6.55
CA PHE A 299 -25.51 0.00 6.29
C PHE A 299 -26.55 1.08 6.09
N PHE A 300 -27.82 0.78 6.38
CA PHE A 300 -28.94 1.73 6.43
C PHE A 300 -29.11 2.55 5.13
N MET A 301 -28.83 1.96 3.96
CA MET A 301 -29.04 2.58 2.65
C MET A 301 -30.51 2.46 2.24
N GLU A 302 -31.38 3.19 2.94
CA GLU A 302 -32.83 3.12 2.75
C GLU A 302 -33.29 3.69 1.41
N ASP A 303 -32.57 4.71 0.90
CA ASP A 303 -32.90 5.43 -0.36
C ASP A 303 -32.46 4.69 -1.63
N GLY A 304 -31.95 3.47 -1.51
CA GLY A 304 -31.57 2.62 -2.64
C GLY A 304 -30.06 2.49 -2.85
N LEU A 305 -29.69 1.62 -3.81
CA LEU A 305 -28.32 1.24 -4.12
C LEU A 305 -27.79 1.89 -5.42
N ILE A 306 -28.46 2.93 -5.90
CA ILE A 306 -28.10 3.68 -7.09
C ILE A 306 -27.52 5.02 -6.65
N GLY A 307 -26.44 5.46 -7.28
CA GLY A 307 -25.84 6.75 -6.98
C GLY A 307 -26.85 7.90 -7.19
N GLN A 308 -26.86 8.89 -6.29
CA GLN A 308 -27.83 9.99 -6.25
C GLN A 308 -27.92 10.75 -7.58
N PHE A 309 -26.82 10.94 -8.29
CA PHE A 309 -26.83 11.59 -9.60
C PHE A 309 -27.64 10.78 -10.63
N ALA A 310 -27.41 9.47 -10.69
CA ALA A 310 -28.13 8.58 -11.59
C ALA A 310 -29.64 8.50 -11.22
N TYR A 311 -29.94 8.43 -9.92
CA TYR A 311 -31.31 8.48 -9.43
C TYR A 311 -32.04 9.75 -9.89
N ASN A 312 -31.42 10.90 -9.69
CA ASN A 312 -32.01 12.19 -10.12
C ASN A 312 -32.24 12.22 -11.65
N LYS A 313 -31.30 11.65 -12.43
CA LYS A 313 -31.47 11.57 -13.90
C LYS A 313 -32.62 10.65 -14.32
N ILE A 314 -32.79 9.53 -13.60
CA ILE A 314 -33.94 8.62 -13.84
C ILE A 314 -35.26 9.33 -13.56
N GLU A 315 -35.35 10.09 -12.45
CA GLU A 315 -36.57 10.87 -12.15
C GLU A 315 -36.81 12.00 -13.16
N GLU A 316 -35.76 12.67 -13.65
CA GLU A 316 -35.83 13.62 -14.73
C GLU A 316 -36.37 12.97 -16.03
N LEU A 317 -35.89 11.79 -16.40
CA LEU A 317 -36.39 11.04 -17.55
C LEU A 317 -37.84 10.64 -17.39
N ARG A 318 -38.27 10.22 -16.19
CA ARG A 318 -39.68 9.93 -15.89
C ARG A 318 -40.59 11.16 -16.13
N ALA A 319 -40.14 12.31 -15.64
CA ALA A 319 -40.86 13.56 -15.81
C ALA A 319 -40.96 13.97 -17.30
N ARG A 320 -39.85 13.84 -18.05
CA ARG A 320 -39.81 14.10 -19.49
C ARG A 320 -40.76 13.17 -20.27
N ILE A 321 -40.76 11.86 -19.98
CA ILE A 321 -41.67 10.89 -20.58
C ILE A 321 -43.14 11.28 -20.33
N ALA A 322 -43.46 11.76 -19.11
CA ALA A 322 -44.80 12.17 -18.76
C ALA A 322 -45.30 13.40 -19.53
N GLN A 323 -44.39 14.28 -19.95
CA GLN A 323 -44.73 15.55 -20.63
C GLN A 323 -44.47 15.51 -22.14
N CYS A 324 -43.80 14.51 -22.65
CA CYS A 324 -43.37 14.39 -24.03
C CYS A 324 -44.57 14.23 -24.98
N ASN A 325 -44.59 15.04 -26.06
CA ASN A 325 -45.66 15.07 -27.06
C ASN A 325 -45.13 15.10 -28.51
N SER A 326 -43.83 14.84 -28.74
CA SER A 326 -43.24 14.80 -30.08
C SER A 326 -42.38 13.54 -30.29
N CYS A 327 -42.39 13.05 -31.53
CA CYS A 327 -41.58 11.90 -31.94
C CYS A 327 -40.07 12.17 -31.78
N GLU A 328 -39.60 13.38 -32.05
CA GLU A 328 -38.20 13.77 -31.94
C GLU A 328 -37.70 13.68 -30.48
N GLU A 329 -38.48 14.26 -29.55
CA GLU A 329 -38.15 14.19 -28.12
C GLU A 329 -38.21 12.76 -27.59
N MET A 330 -39.16 11.93 -28.01
CA MET A 330 -39.23 10.52 -27.63
C MET A 330 -38.01 9.73 -28.10
N ASN A 331 -37.46 10.04 -29.27
CA ASN A 331 -36.23 9.41 -29.76
C ASN A 331 -35.01 9.81 -28.93
N ILE A 332 -34.91 11.07 -28.49
CA ILE A 332 -33.85 11.52 -27.57
C ILE A 332 -33.97 10.80 -26.23
N ILE A 333 -35.17 10.76 -25.64
CA ILE A 333 -35.42 10.05 -24.38
C ILE A 333 -35.07 8.56 -24.50
N ARG A 334 -35.37 7.91 -25.62
CA ARG A 334 -35.02 6.51 -25.87
C ARG A 334 -33.50 6.31 -25.87
N THR A 335 -32.76 7.21 -26.48
CA THR A 335 -31.28 7.17 -26.44
C THR A 335 -30.76 7.30 -25.03
N ASP A 336 -31.33 8.24 -24.24
CA ASP A 336 -30.98 8.42 -22.83
C ASP A 336 -31.29 7.16 -21.98
N ILE A 337 -32.42 6.49 -22.24
CA ILE A 337 -32.77 5.22 -21.57
C ILE A 337 -31.81 4.11 -21.94
N ASN A 338 -31.27 4.07 -23.16
CA ASN A 338 -30.39 3.01 -23.61
C ASN A 338 -29.05 2.95 -22.86
N ILE A 339 -28.56 4.05 -22.29
CA ILE A 339 -27.34 4.08 -21.45
C ILE A 339 -27.55 3.53 -20.04
N ILE A 340 -28.82 3.30 -19.61
CA ILE A 340 -29.10 2.77 -18.27
C ILE A 340 -28.63 1.30 -18.18
N GLY A 341 -27.79 1.02 -17.20
CA GLY A 341 -27.21 -0.32 -17.01
C GLY A 341 -28.15 -1.32 -16.34
N ASP A 342 -29.06 -0.86 -15.45
CA ASP A 342 -30.03 -1.73 -14.78
C ASP A 342 -31.14 -2.14 -15.74
N ALA A 343 -31.21 -3.44 -16.01
CA ALA A 343 -32.18 -3.98 -16.99
C ALA A 343 -33.63 -3.81 -16.59
N PHE A 344 -33.96 -3.80 -15.29
CA PHE A 344 -35.34 -3.61 -14.82
C PHE A 344 -35.76 -2.17 -14.96
N ILE A 345 -34.93 -1.22 -14.52
CA ILE A 345 -35.20 0.22 -14.65
C ILE A 345 -35.31 0.61 -16.14
N LYS A 346 -34.36 0.12 -16.94
CA LYS A 346 -34.37 0.34 -18.40
C LYS A 346 -35.68 -0.12 -19.02
N ARG A 347 -36.09 -1.35 -18.75
CA ARG A 347 -37.32 -1.92 -19.27
C ARG A 347 -38.56 -1.18 -18.78
N TYR A 348 -38.57 -0.79 -17.50
CA TYR A 348 -39.67 0.01 -16.95
C TYR A 348 -39.83 1.34 -17.68
N LEU A 349 -38.75 2.08 -17.90
CA LEU A 349 -38.80 3.36 -18.60
C LEU A 349 -39.11 3.19 -20.09
N GLN A 350 -38.63 2.14 -20.74
CA GLN A 350 -39.00 1.81 -22.12
C GLN A 350 -40.50 1.56 -22.26
N ASN A 351 -41.11 0.77 -21.38
CA ASN A 351 -42.55 0.54 -21.38
C ASN A 351 -43.34 1.87 -21.18
N LYS A 352 -42.88 2.72 -20.24
CA LYS A 352 -43.49 4.03 -20.02
C LYS A 352 -43.40 4.94 -21.25
N LEU A 353 -42.30 4.91 -21.97
CA LEU A 353 -42.10 5.65 -23.21
C LEU A 353 -42.99 5.08 -24.33
N ASP A 354 -43.07 3.76 -24.45
CA ASP A 354 -43.98 3.11 -25.41
C ASP A 354 -45.45 3.43 -25.08
N ASP A 355 -45.87 3.45 -23.82
CA ASP A 355 -47.20 3.88 -23.40
C ASP A 355 -47.49 5.36 -23.78
N ALA A 356 -46.46 6.20 -23.75
CA ALA A 356 -46.61 7.63 -24.09
C ALA A 356 -46.81 7.88 -25.60
N THR A 357 -46.46 6.91 -26.46
CA THR A 357 -46.62 7.06 -27.93
C THR A 357 -48.09 7.27 -28.37
N VAL A 358 -49.07 6.84 -27.55
CA VAL A 358 -50.50 7.06 -27.80
C VAL A 358 -50.82 8.55 -27.92
N ARG A 359 -49.97 9.45 -27.45
CA ARG A 359 -50.17 10.91 -27.54
C ARG A 359 -49.72 11.50 -28.87
N LEU A 360 -49.01 10.72 -29.68
CA LEU A 360 -48.51 11.12 -30.99
C LEU A 360 -49.60 10.92 -32.06
N SER A 361 -49.52 11.67 -33.15
CA SER A 361 -50.29 11.39 -34.36
C SER A 361 -49.93 10.02 -34.98
N ASP A 362 -50.81 9.43 -35.78
CA ASP A 362 -50.57 8.14 -36.42
C ASP A 362 -49.26 8.12 -37.24
N GLU A 363 -48.98 9.22 -37.94
CA GLU A 363 -47.75 9.38 -38.73
C GLU A 363 -46.51 9.40 -37.86
N GLU A 364 -46.55 10.09 -36.75
CA GLU A 364 -45.45 10.16 -35.77
C GLU A 364 -45.24 8.83 -35.06
N GLN A 365 -46.30 8.10 -34.73
CA GLN A 365 -46.19 6.74 -34.16
C GLN A 365 -45.48 5.80 -35.11
N ILE A 366 -45.85 5.83 -36.40
CA ILE A 366 -45.21 5.02 -37.45
C ILE A 366 -43.71 5.38 -37.52
N ALA A 367 -43.35 6.65 -37.55
CA ALA A 367 -41.96 7.10 -37.60
C ALA A 367 -41.14 6.64 -36.35
N PHE A 368 -41.73 6.71 -35.16
CA PHE A 368 -41.12 6.26 -33.92
C PHE A 368 -40.82 4.76 -33.94
N TYR A 369 -41.78 3.93 -34.34
CA TYR A 369 -41.60 2.49 -34.41
C TYR A 369 -40.66 2.06 -35.55
N GLN A 370 -40.62 2.77 -36.66
CA GLN A 370 -39.64 2.54 -37.74
C GLN A 370 -38.20 2.80 -37.26
N ALA A 371 -37.99 3.89 -36.52
CA ALA A 371 -36.67 4.19 -35.93
C ALA A 371 -36.24 3.09 -34.93
N LYS A 372 -37.18 2.60 -34.10
CA LYS A 372 -36.92 1.50 -33.16
C LYS A 372 -36.54 0.18 -33.89
N ILE A 373 -37.22 -0.14 -34.99
CA ILE A 373 -36.92 -1.32 -35.82
C ILE A 373 -35.53 -1.20 -36.46
N ASN A 374 -35.16 -0.03 -36.97
CA ASN A 374 -33.86 0.17 -37.60
C ASN A 374 -32.71 0.05 -36.60
N GLU A 375 -32.91 0.54 -35.39
CA GLU A 375 -31.93 0.39 -34.30
C GLU A 375 -31.71 -1.09 -33.95
N LEU A 376 -32.79 -1.89 -33.80
CA LEU A 376 -32.70 -3.32 -33.53
C LEU A 376 -32.01 -4.11 -34.66
N ARG A 377 -32.21 -3.70 -35.92
CA ARG A 377 -31.51 -4.34 -37.06
C ARG A 377 -30.02 -4.04 -37.10
N ASN A 378 -29.62 -2.83 -36.71
CA ASN A 378 -28.20 -2.46 -36.66
C ASN A 378 -27.44 -3.25 -35.56
N HIS A 379 -28.05 -3.48 -34.39
CA HIS A 379 -27.48 -4.30 -33.35
C HIS A 379 -27.40 -5.82 -33.64
N GLN A 380 -28.11 -6.29 -34.68
CA GLN A 380 -27.97 -7.68 -35.11
C GLN A 380 -26.83 -7.90 -36.12
N ASN A 381 -26.26 -6.82 -36.65
CA ASN A 381 -25.17 -6.85 -37.64
C ASN A 381 -23.79 -6.52 -37.05
N GLU A 382 -23.71 -6.21 -35.76
CA GLU A 382 -22.49 -6.11 -34.95
C GLU A 382 -22.29 -7.38 -34.10
#